data_0f7fbc450be9bb68ad941ada068788cd
#
_entry.id   0f7fbc450be9bb68ad941ada068788cd
#
_cell.length_a   1.000
_cell.length_b   1.000
_cell.length_c   1.000
_cell.angle_alpha   90.00
_cell.angle_beta   90.00
_cell.angle_gamma   90.00
#
_symmetry.space_group_name_H-M   'P 1'
#
loop_
_entity.id
_entity.type
_entity.pdbx_description
1 polymer ?
#
loop_
_entity_poly.entity_id
_entity_poly.type
_entity_poly.pdbx_seq_one_letter_code
_entity_poly.pdbx_strand_id
1 'polypeptide(L)'
;MAWGKISDAEVQAFINRIKPGAKYLLAFNEPNFNDGARLTPQEAVNAWGNVEKIAAAKNLEIVSASPAYNGPNNYGGFSDPVAWHDQFFLLCPNCKVDYIAFHTYDNTSGSVIGVTGLLKKYNRPVWVTEFANRVIQTADQKTTFMKEIITSFENDPDIYRYSWFTGRVPADWTDMQEGQLLAPESGVLKPIGTEYINTNYTAKKINVPGRITANKHYRRKGTGLQNTTDSGTGQNVCFIEAGDWNEFMLNVSDAGTYNLTFRVASPTIPGKFDILVNDVVVKTDETFPITGGYQTYADKLVSGVTLPKGEVYLKIKFKSDDMNFNFIDVTAANLGINDPIIEKDFFTVYPNPIKTQSTLHIKSDVTEPLSLKIIDMKGIVCYSSNDHFTNEDIKIGDKLLTGVYIVTATYGTVKKSLKIIKN
;
A
#
# COMPACT_ATOMS: atom_id res chain seq x y z
N MET A 1 2.78 15.81 16.76
CA MET A 1 3.51 15.06 17.82
C MET A 1 3.06 15.53 19.19
N ALA A 2 2.72 14.62 20.08
CA ALA A 2 2.56 14.88 21.52
C ALA A 2 3.95 14.80 22.16
N TRP A 3 4.72 15.86 22.08
CA TRP A 3 6.14 15.88 22.46
C TRP A 3 6.36 15.46 23.92
N GLY A 4 5.49 15.90 24.83
CA GLY A 4 5.52 15.54 26.24
C GLY A 4 4.11 15.15 26.75
N LYS A 5 3.96 15.06 28.06
CA LYS A 5 2.68 14.78 28.72
C LYS A 5 1.65 15.86 28.37
N ILE A 6 0.47 15.43 27.94
CA ILE A 6 -0.69 16.29 27.68
C ILE A 6 -1.66 16.11 28.85
N SER A 7 -1.99 17.17 29.55
CA SER A 7 -2.98 17.16 30.63
C SER A 7 -4.42 17.06 30.06
N ASP A 8 -5.38 16.65 30.87
CA ASP A 8 -6.80 16.57 30.47
C ASP A 8 -7.34 17.93 29.96
N ALA A 9 -6.88 19.03 30.55
CA ALA A 9 -7.27 20.37 30.15
C ALA A 9 -6.74 20.78 28.76
N GLU A 10 -5.64 20.18 28.33
CA GLU A 10 -4.99 20.52 27.05
C GLU A 10 -5.50 19.65 25.87
N VAL A 11 -6.16 18.52 26.13
CA VAL A 11 -6.58 17.56 25.10
C VAL A 11 -7.36 18.23 23.98
N GLN A 12 -8.39 19.05 24.32
CA GLN A 12 -9.23 19.68 23.30
C GLN A 12 -8.45 20.71 22.46
N ALA A 13 -7.59 21.50 23.10
CA ALA A 13 -6.73 22.45 22.39
C ALA A 13 -5.73 21.74 21.47
N PHE A 14 -5.24 20.58 21.88
CA PHE A 14 -4.37 19.75 21.05
C PHE A 14 -5.11 19.22 19.81
N ILE A 15 -6.31 18.64 20.00
CA ILE A 15 -7.18 18.15 18.91
C ILE A 15 -7.43 19.25 17.87
N ASN A 16 -7.72 20.48 18.31
CA ASN A 16 -8.02 21.61 17.43
C ASN A 16 -6.80 22.04 16.57
N ARG A 17 -5.57 21.80 17.03
CA ARG A 17 -4.33 22.12 16.29
C ARG A 17 -3.95 21.08 15.23
N ILE A 18 -4.54 19.88 15.27
CA ILE A 18 -4.23 18.83 14.30
C ILE A 18 -4.76 19.23 12.91
N LYS A 19 -3.85 19.29 11.94
CA LYS A 19 -4.18 19.68 10.57
C LYS A 19 -5.07 18.63 9.89
N PRO A 20 -5.96 19.04 8.98
CA PRO A 20 -6.66 18.11 8.10
C PRO A 20 -5.67 17.22 7.32
N GLY A 21 -5.99 15.96 7.15
CA GLY A 21 -5.14 14.98 6.45
C GLY A 21 -4.00 14.37 7.28
N ALA A 22 -3.86 14.75 8.57
CA ALA A 22 -2.96 14.04 9.48
C ALA A 22 -3.42 12.58 9.62
N LYS A 23 -2.48 11.64 9.57
CA LYS A 23 -2.74 10.20 9.68
C LYS A 23 -2.19 9.60 10.96
N TYR A 24 -1.16 10.20 11.52
CA TYR A 24 -0.38 9.66 12.63
C TYR A 24 -0.26 10.65 13.78
N LEU A 25 -0.30 10.13 15.01
CA LEU A 25 0.04 10.85 16.22
C LEU A 25 1.31 10.23 16.81
N LEU A 26 2.43 10.93 16.69
CA LEU A 26 3.67 10.55 17.39
C LEU A 26 3.54 10.94 18.86
N ALA A 27 3.84 10.01 19.75
CA ALA A 27 3.82 10.25 21.19
C ALA A 27 5.16 10.84 21.68
N PHE A 28 5.47 10.66 22.92
CA PHE A 28 6.49 11.35 23.71
C PHE A 28 7.90 11.29 23.11
N ASN A 29 8.54 12.45 22.99
CA ASN A 29 9.91 12.59 22.49
C ASN A 29 10.91 12.26 23.59
N GLU A 30 11.82 11.33 23.35
CA GLU A 30 12.90 10.95 24.27
C GLU A 30 12.47 10.87 25.74
N PRO A 31 11.44 10.07 26.07
CA PRO A 31 10.86 10.08 27.41
C PRO A 31 11.88 9.70 28.49
N ASN A 32 12.88 8.92 28.12
CA ASN A 32 13.94 8.46 29.00
C ASN A 32 15.13 9.44 29.15
N PHE A 33 15.04 10.65 28.60
CA PHE A 33 16.04 11.71 28.77
C PHE A 33 15.60 12.75 29.82
N ASN A 34 16.56 13.32 30.54
CA ASN A 34 16.30 14.40 31.50
C ASN A 34 15.87 15.70 30.83
N ASP A 35 16.28 15.94 29.59
CA ASP A 35 15.96 17.08 28.73
C ASP A 35 14.95 16.74 27.61
N GLY A 36 14.46 15.51 27.55
CA GLY A 36 13.37 15.07 26.70
C GLY A 36 11.98 15.25 27.34
N ALA A 37 11.04 14.40 26.97
CA ALA A 37 9.68 14.39 27.57
C ALA A 37 9.69 14.04 29.08
N ARG A 38 10.74 13.42 29.55
CA ARG A 38 11.00 13.10 30.95
C ARG A 38 9.88 12.30 31.61
N LEU A 39 9.66 11.09 31.08
CA LEU A 39 8.62 10.18 31.54
C LEU A 39 9.21 8.76 31.72
N THR A 40 9.09 8.21 32.92
CA THR A 40 9.23 6.75 33.11
C THR A 40 8.14 6.02 32.32
N PRO A 41 8.29 4.71 32.05
CA PRO A 41 7.21 3.91 31.46
C PRO A 41 5.90 4.01 32.22
N GLN A 42 5.92 4.02 33.56
CA GLN A 42 4.71 4.17 34.39
C GLN A 42 4.05 5.54 34.20
N GLU A 43 4.82 6.62 34.16
CA GLU A 43 4.30 7.98 33.92
C GLU A 43 3.72 8.11 32.51
N ALA A 44 4.35 7.48 31.52
CA ALA A 44 3.87 7.42 30.15
C ALA A 44 2.53 6.66 30.05
N VAL A 45 2.41 5.52 30.73
CA VAL A 45 1.13 4.76 30.82
C VAL A 45 0.04 5.60 31.46
N ASN A 46 0.33 6.30 32.56
CA ASN A 46 -0.63 7.18 33.24
C ASN A 46 -1.12 8.32 32.34
N ALA A 47 -0.31 8.77 31.37
CA ALA A 47 -0.65 9.82 30.41
C ALA A 47 -1.22 9.28 29.08
N TRP A 48 -1.17 7.96 28.85
CA TRP A 48 -1.47 7.36 27.54
C TRP A 48 -2.93 7.52 27.14
N GLY A 49 -3.86 7.50 28.07
CA GLY A 49 -5.28 7.70 27.80
C GLY A 49 -5.59 9.01 27.06
N ASN A 50 -4.80 10.07 27.24
CA ASN A 50 -4.95 11.33 26.50
C ASN A 50 -4.40 11.23 25.08
N VAL A 51 -3.34 10.45 24.84
CA VAL A 51 -2.84 10.13 23.51
C VAL A 51 -3.93 9.39 22.72
N GLU A 52 -4.55 8.36 23.32
CA GLU A 52 -5.62 7.60 22.69
C GLU A 52 -6.88 8.45 22.41
N LYS A 53 -7.31 9.30 23.35
CA LYS A 53 -8.42 10.24 23.14
C LYS A 53 -8.18 11.18 21.97
N ILE A 54 -6.97 11.74 21.85
CA ILE A 54 -6.58 12.62 20.74
C ILE A 54 -6.59 11.85 19.41
N ALA A 55 -5.99 10.67 19.40
CA ALA A 55 -5.94 9.82 18.21
C ALA A 55 -7.34 9.42 17.72
N ALA A 56 -8.21 8.99 18.64
CA ALA A 56 -9.59 8.62 18.33
C ALA A 56 -10.39 9.78 17.75
N ALA A 57 -10.26 10.98 18.34
CA ALA A 57 -10.98 12.18 17.89
C ALA A 57 -10.66 12.60 16.45
N LYS A 58 -9.52 12.18 15.90
CA LYS A 58 -9.04 12.54 14.55
C LYS A 58 -8.79 11.31 13.66
N ASN A 59 -9.16 10.12 14.13
CA ASN A 59 -8.93 8.84 13.44
C ASN A 59 -7.45 8.66 13.05
N LEU A 60 -6.54 8.85 14.02
CA LEU A 60 -5.09 8.73 13.82
C LEU A 60 -4.59 7.37 14.29
N GLU A 61 -3.58 6.86 13.61
CA GLU A 61 -2.75 5.76 14.08
C GLU A 61 -1.69 6.31 15.06
N ILE A 62 -1.38 5.55 16.11
CA ILE A 62 -0.50 5.98 17.18
C ILE A 62 0.91 5.39 16.96
N VAL A 63 1.89 6.27 16.88
CA VAL A 63 3.32 5.94 16.94
C VAL A 63 3.75 6.05 18.39
N SER A 64 4.45 5.04 18.92
CA SER A 64 4.88 4.98 20.32
C SER A 64 5.71 6.21 20.73
N ALA A 65 6.02 6.34 22.00
CA ALA A 65 7.13 7.18 22.44
C ALA A 65 8.44 6.80 21.72
N SER A 66 9.37 7.76 21.59
CA SER A 66 10.66 7.59 20.91
C SER A 66 11.81 7.63 21.94
N PRO A 67 12.01 6.63 22.79
CA PRO A 67 13.18 6.57 23.66
C PRO A 67 14.45 6.35 22.84
N ALA A 68 15.61 6.69 23.41
CA ALA A 68 16.92 6.51 22.80
C ALA A 68 17.94 5.94 23.82
N TYR A 69 19.12 5.51 23.33
CA TYR A 69 20.25 5.24 24.20
C TYR A 69 20.83 6.56 24.72
N ASN A 70 20.98 6.74 26.02
CA ASN A 70 21.36 8.03 26.62
C ASN A 70 22.44 7.98 27.70
N GLY A 71 22.98 6.82 28.02
CA GLY A 71 24.04 6.70 29.03
C GLY A 71 23.71 7.43 30.33
N PRO A 72 24.52 8.43 30.75
CA PRO A 72 24.33 9.11 32.03
C PRO A 72 23.15 10.10 32.06
N ASN A 73 22.62 10.53 30.91
CA ASN A 73 21.50 11.49 30.83
C ASN A 73 20.13 10.82 30.97
N ASN A 74 20.06 9.63 31.57
CA ASN A 74 18.80 8.90 31.68
C ASN A 74 17.88 9.48 32.76
N TYR A 75 16.56 9.40 32.47
CA TYR A 75 15.49 9.67 33.42
C TYR A 75 14.88 8.35 33.90
N GLY A 76 14.68 8.23 35.21
CA GLY A 76 14.03 7.08 35.83
C GLY A 76 14.82 5.75 35.73
N GLY A 77 16.13 5.80 35.42
CA GLY A 77 16.97 4.62 35.31
C GLY A 77 16.92 3.89 33.97
N PHE A 78 16.22 4.42 32.97
CA PHE A 78 16.10 3.81 31.63
C PHE A 78 17.10 4.42 30.65
N SER A 79 18.22 3.74 30.40
CA SER A 79 19.25 4.16 29.41
C SER A 79 19.10 3.44 28.04
N ASP A 80 18.19 2.51 27.91
CA ASP A 80 18.00 1.63 26.77
C ASP A 80 16.55 1.76 26.24
N PRO A 81 16.34 2.07 24.95
CA PRO A 81 15.02 2.20 24.36
C PRO A 81 14.23 0.89 24.37
N VAL A 82 14.89 -0.27 24.26
CA VAL A 82 14.23 -1.57 24.30
C VAL A 82 13.71 -1.86 25.72
N ALA A 83 14.53 -1.64 26.74
CA ALA A 83 14.12 -1.82 28.13
C ALA A 83 12.98 -0.88 28.54
N TRP A 84 12.98 0.36 28.00
CA TRP A 84 11.89 1.31 28.24
C TRP A 84 10.57 0.81 27.64
N HIS A 85 10.58 0.32 26.39
CA HIS A 85 9.40 -0.23 25.72
C HIS A 85 8.92 -1.53 26.37
N ASP A 86 9.82 -2.43 26.77
CA ASP A 86 9.45 -3.66 27.48
C ASP A 86 8.65 -3.35 28.74
N GLN A 87 9.11 -2.39 29.53
CA GLN A 87 8.40 -1.98 30.75
C GLN A 87 7.08 -1.28 30.43
N PHE A 88 7.02 -0.45 29.37
CA PHE A 88 5.78 0.19 28.95
C PHE A 88 4.70 -0.84 28.59
N PHE A 89 5.03 -1.82 27.75
CA PHE A 89 4.07 -2.85 27.33
C PHE A 89 3.73 -3.85 28.44
N LEU A 90 4.66 -4.09 29.38
CA LEU A 90 4.35 -4.86 30.56
C LEU A 90 3.30 -4.17 31.45
N LEU A 91 3.40 -2.86 31.61
CA LEU A 91 2.47 -2.05 32.41
C LEU A 91 1.14 -1.77 31.69
N CYS A 92 1.15 -1.73 30.37
CA CYS A 92 -0.06 -1.46 29.58
C CYS A 92 -0.13 -2.37 28.34
N PRO A 93 -0.46 -3.65 28.48
CA PRO A 93 -0.52 -4.59 27.36
C PRO A 93 -1.64 -4.23 26.36
N ASN A 94 -2.66 -3.50 26.77
CA ASN A 94 -3.80 -3.10 25.96
C ASN A 94 -3.74 -1.65 25.47
N CYS A 95 -2.66 -0.91 25.74
CA CYS A 95 -2.48 0.42 25.16
C CYS A 95 -2.40 0.33 23.64
N LYS A 96 -3.22 1.14 22.97
CA LYS A 96 -3.18 1.21 21.51
C LYS A 96 -1.86 1.83 21.05
N VAL A 97 -1.06 1.03 20.35
CA VAL A 97 0.17 1.45 19.68
C VAL A 97 0.20 0.76 18.33
N ASP A 98 0.19 1.52 17.25
CA ASP A 98 0.17 0.98 15.89
C ASP A 98 1.60 0.80 15.33
N TYR A 99 2.54 1.65 15.75
CA TYR A 99 3.95 1.67 15.32
C TYR A 99 4.88 1.84 16.49
N ILE A 100 6.06 1.21 16.44
CA ILE A 100 7.14 1.37 17.40
C ILE A 100 8.09 2.48 16.91
N ALA A 101 8.45 3.42 17.77
CA ALA A 101 9.42 4.46 17.46
C ALA A 101 10.60 4.49 18.43
N PHE A 102 11.73 4.96 17.94
CA PHE A 102 12.91 5.22 18.76
C PHE A 102 13.86 6.20 18.05
N HIS A 103 14.85 6.72 18.80
CA HIS A 103 15.96 7.46 18.27
C HIS A 103 17.26 6.67 18.43
N THR A 104 18.20 6.87 17.50
CA THR A 104 19.52 6.24 17.59
C THR A 104 20.61 7.14 17.02
N TYR A 105 21.65 7.34 17.83
CA TYR A 105 22.80 8.17 17.50
C TYR A 105 24.12 7.37 17.63
N ASP A 106 24.04 6.08 17.27
CA ASP A 106 25.18 5.18 17.32
C ASP A 106 26.29 5.56 16.35
N ASN A 107 27.51 5.13 16.66
CA ASN A 107 28.70 5.53 15.92
C ASN A 107 28.96 4.69 14.67
N THR A 108 28.31 3.55 14.53
CA THR A 108 28.45 2.64 13.37
C THR A 108 27.08 2.32 12.76
N SER A 109 27.04 2.17 11.46
CA SER A 109 25.82 1.74 10.74
C SER A 109 25.31 0.39 11.22
N GLY A 110 26.21 -0.54 11.51
CA GLY A 110 25.86 -1.86 12.04
C GLY A 110 25.15 -1.78 13.39
N SER A 111 25.55 -0.90 14.30
CA SER A 111 24.88 -0.69 15.58
C SER A 111 23.47 -0.14 15.38
N VAL A 112 23.29 0.87 14.53
CA VAL A 112 21.96 1.43 14.20
C VAL A 112 21.02 0.36 13.66
N ILE A 113 21.51 -0.44 12.70
CA ILE A 113 20.73 -1.54 12.10
C ILE A 113 20.39 -2.61 13.15
N GLY A 114 21.37 -2.96 14.01
CA GLY A 114 21.21 -3.95 15.07
C GLY A 114 20.14 -3.55 16.07
N VAL A 115 20.21 -2.34 16.60
CA VAL A 115 19.19 -1.81 17.54
C VAL A 115 17.81 -1.77 16.91
N THR A 116 17.73 -1.30 15.66
CA THR A 116 16.46 -1.30 14.90
C THR A 116 15.88 -2.71 14.81
N GLY A 117 16.73 -3.73 14.60
CA GLY A 117 16.32 -5.14 14.58
C GLY A 117 15.70 -5.63 15.89
N LEU A 118 16.21 -5.16 17.04
CA LEU A 118 15.68 -5.55 18.36
C LEU A 118 14.24 -5.09 18.60
N LEU A 119 13.82 -3.97 17.98
CA LEU A 119 12.47 -3.43 18.15
C LEU A 119 11.39 -4.20 17.39
N LYS A 120 11.78 -5.05 16.45
CA LYS A 120 10.82 -5.89 15.70
C LYS A 120 10.09 -6.92 16.57
N LYS A 121 10.65 -7.24 17.76
CA LYS A 121 10.01 -8.15 18.71
C LYS A 121 8.61 -7.72 19.15
N TYR A 122 8.28 -6.44 19.02
CA TYR A 122 6.94 -5.94 19.37
C TYR A 122 5.87 -6.21 18.30
N ASN A 123 6.25 -6.86 17.18
CA ASN A 123 5.36 -7.19 16.07
C ASN A 123 4.57 -5.98 15.53
N ARG A 124 5.25 -4.84 15.45
CA ARG A 124 4.75 -3.56 14.91
C ARG A 124 5.76 -2.95 13.97
N PRO A 125 5.33 -2.27 12.89
CA PRO A 125 6.26 -1.58 12.00
C PRO A 125 7.06 -0.53 12.76
N VAL A 126 8.36 -0.45 12.45
CA VAL A 126 9.30 0.41 13.17
C VAL A 126 9.42 1.77 12.47
N TRP A 127 9.39 2.85 13.27
CA TRP A 127 9.75 4.21 12.86
C TRP A 127 11.05 4.60 13.53
N VAL A 128 12.11 4.82 12.75
CA VAL A 128 13.35 5.40 13.22
C VAL A 128 13.19 6.92 13.09
N THR A 129 12.57 7.54 14.10
CA THR A 129 12.13 8.93 14.02
C THR A 129 13.29 9.92 14.00
N GLU A 130 14.45 9.53 14.55
CA GLU A 130 15.70 10.24 14.42
C GLU A 130 16.86 9.25 14.38
N PHE A 131 17.78 9.44 13.42
CA PHE A 131 19.06 8.75 13.41
C PHE A 131 20.17 9.62 12.82
N ALA A 132 21.33 9.55 13.42
CA ALA A 132 22.59 10.15 12.96
C ALA A 132 23.74 9.49 13.71
N ASN A 133 24.98 9.90 13.46
CA ASN A 133 26.04 9.65 14.42
C ASN A 133 26.56 10.97 15.04
N ARG A 134 27.01 10.89 16.28
CA ARG A 134 27.54 12.01 17.07
C ARG A 134 29.07 11.94 17.14
N VAL A 135 29.71 11.62 16.01
CA VAL A 135 31.17 11.53 15.89
C VAL A 135 31.66 12.60 14.92
N ILE A 136 32.77 13.27 15.25
CA ILE A 136 33.42 14.19 14.32
C ILE A 136 33.98 13.38 13.14
N GLN A 137 33.43 13.61 11.98
CA GLN A 137 33.74 12.90 10.73
C GLN A 137 33.69 13.86 9.54
N THR A 138 34.30 13.44 8.42
CA THR A 138 34.17 14.14 7.15
C THR A 138 32.73 13.98 6.56
N ALA A 139 32.40 14.88 5.65
CA ALA A 139 31.10 14.78 4.92
C ALA A 139 30.94 13.43 4.21
N ASP A 140 32.00 12.90 3.61
CA ASP A 140 31.97 11.60 2.92
C ASP A 140 31.71 10.43 3.89
N GLN A 141 32.35 10.48 5.07
CA GLN A 141 32.12 9.46 6.10
C GLN A 141 30.66 9.49 6.63
N LYS A 142 30.11 10.69 6.89
CA LYS A 142 28.72 10.89 7.27
C LYS A 142 27.75 10.38 6.17
N THR A 143 28.08 10.68 4.92
CA THR A 143 27.30 10.24 3.77
C THR A 143 27.31 8.71 3.62
N THR A 144 28.48 8.07 3.78
CA THR A 144 28.62 6.61 3.74
C THR A 144 27.80 5.95 4.85
N PHE A 145 27.95 6.43 6.08
CA PHE A 145 27.17 5.95 7.24
C PHE A 145 25.66 6.04 6.98
N MET A 146 25.19 7.18 6.50
CA MET A 146 23.78 7.39 6.19
C MET A 146 23.29 6.42 5.09
N LYS A 147 24.02 6.27 3.99
CA LYS A 147 23.65 5.42 2.85
C LYS A 147 23.58 3.95 3.23
N GLU A 148 24.49 3.44 4.03
CA GLU A 148 24.46 2.05 4.52
C GLU A 148 23.19 1.77 5.31
N ILE A 149 22.81 2.67 6.21
CA ILE A 149 21.60 2.55 7.03
C ILE A 149 20.35 2.62 6.17
N ILE A 150 20.24 3.63 5.31
CA ILE A 150 19.07 3.82 4.45
C ILE A 150 18.91 2.62 3.52
N THR A 151 20.00 2.12 2.94
CA THR A 151 19.96 0.90 2.10
C THR A 151 19.42 -0.30 2.87
N SER A 152 19.85 -0.46 4.13
CA SER A 152 19.30 -1.51 5.00
C SER A 152 17.82 -1.32 5.29
N PHE A 153 17.42 -0.10 5.67
CA PHE A 153 16.02 0.23 6.00
C PHE A 153 15.08 0.06 4.82
N GLU A 154 15.51 0.48 3.62
CA GLU A 154 14.73 0.29 2.39
C GLU A 154 14.58 -1.19 2.02
N ASN A 155 15.50 -2.06 2.45
CA ASN A 155 15.45 -3.50 2.23
C ASN A 155 14.67 -4.26 3.31
N ASP A 156 14.22 -3.61 4.35
CA ASP A 156 13.56 -4.21 5.50
C ASP A 156 12.06 -3.84 5.53
N PRO A 157 11.14 -4.78 5.29
CA PRO A 157 9.70 -4.48 5.24
C PRO A 157 9.11 -4.11 6.61
N ASP A 158 9.81 -4.38 7.71
CA ASP A 158 9.38 -4.01 9.05
C ASP A 158 9.73 -2.56 9.40
N ILE A 159 10.60 -1.90 8.62
CA ILE A 159 10.90 -0.48 8.79
C ILE A 159 9.90 0.33 7.97
N TYR A 160 8.99 1.01 8.66
CA TYR A 160 7.93 1.76 7.99
C TYR A 160 8.39 3.16 7.57
N ARG A 161 9.10 3.88 8.48
CA ARG A 161 9.64 5.22 8.22
C ARG A 161 10.95 5.43 8.95
N TYR A 162 11.74 6.35 8.42
CA TYR A 162 12.96 6.81 9.06
C TYR A 162 13.20 8.30 8.74
N SER A 163 13.95 8.99 9.61
CA SER A 163 14.28 10.39 9.43
C SER A 163 15.72 10.66 9.90
N TRP A 164 16.55 11.11 8.96
CA TRP A 164 17.90 11.57 9.29
C TRP A 164 17.83 12.83 10.17
N PHE A 165 18.58 12.88 11.24
CA PHE A 165 18.75 14.05 12.07
C PHE A 165 20.06 14.77 11.72
N THR A 166 20.07 15.97 11.05
CA THR A 166 18.91 16.76 10.83
C THR A 166 19.13 17.71 9.63
N GLY A 167 18.17 18.54 9.32
CA GLY A 167 18.31 19.57 8.28
C GLY A 167 19.44 20.56 8.56
N ARG A 168 19.45 21.13 9.76
CA ARG A 168 20.51 22.07 10.27
C ARG A 168 20.70 21.86 11.75
N VAL A 169 21.91 22.18 12.22
CA VAL A 169 22.26 22.24 13.64
C VAL A 169 22.89 23.56 13.99
N PRO A 170 22.85 23.98 15.28
CA PRO A 170 23.63 25.12 15.78
C PRO A 170 25.12 24.96 15.48
N ALA A 171 25.84 26.08 15.34
CA ALA A 171 27.26 26.08 14.97
C ALA A 171 28.16 25.40 16.02
N ASP A 172 27.75 25.37 17.28
CA ASP A 172 28.45 24.72 18.39
C ASP A 172 28.31 23.20 18.43
N TRP A 173 27.39 22.62 17.62
CA TRP A 173 27.27 21.16 17.46
C TRP A 173 28.29 20.64 16.44
N THR A 174 29.57 20.71 16.80
CA THR A 174 30.69 20.44 15.89
C THR A 174 30.74 19.02 15.36
N ASP A 175 30.25 18.07 16.14
CA ASP A 175 30.13 16.64 15.76
C ASP A 175 29.06 16.35 14.69
N MET A 176 28.14 17.31 14.45
CA MET A 176 27.03 17.16 13.51
C MET A 176 27.09 18.08 12.28
N GLN A 177 28.08 18.99 12.21
CA GLN A 177 28.17 19.99 11.14
C GLN A 177 28.21 19.35 9.74
N GLU A 178 28.96 18.26 9.56
CA GLU A 178 29.08 17.57 8.28
C GLU A 178 27.90 16.65 7.96
N GLY A 179 27.02 16.40 8.95
CA GLY A 179 25.79 15.62 8.77
C GLY A 179 24.54 16.43 8.40
N GLN A 180 24.65 17.77 8.30
CA GLN A 180 23.51 18.62 7.95
C GLN A 180 23.07 18.41 6.50
N LEU A 181 21.75 18.26 6.26
CA LEU A 181 21.20 18.09 4.91
C LEU A 181 21.16 19.41 4.13
N LEU A 182 21.06 20.55 4.82
CA LEU A 182 20.89 21.87 4.24
C LEU A 182 22.08 22.77 4.57
N ALA A 183 22.44 23.64 3.65
CA ALA A 183 23.40 24.70 3.92
C ALA A 183 22.86 25.69 4.97
N PRO A 184 23.72 26.28 5.82
CA PRO A 184 23.30 27.32 6.75
C PRO A 184 22.60 28.48 6.01
N GLU A 185 21.61 29.07 6.62
CA GLU A 185 20.95 30.30 6.14
C GLU A 185 20.23 30.16 4.76
N SER A 186 20.16 28.97 4.15
CA SER A 186 19.59 28.81 2.83
C SER A 186 18.75 27.52 2.72
N GLY A 187 17.91 27.37 1.65
CA GLY A 187 17.22 26.15 1.30
C GLY A 187 18.04 25.17 0.44
N VAL A 188 19.32 25.49 0.19
CA VAL A 188 20.19 24.68 -0.67
C VAL A 188 20.60 23.39 0.04
N LEU A 189 20.45 22.26 -0.65
CA LEU A 189 20.92 20.96 -0.16
C LEU A 189 22.46 20.91 -0.14
N LYS A 190 23.02 20.39 0.94
CA LYS A 190 24.41 19.91 0.95
C LYS A 190 24.51 18.60 0.17
N PRO A 191 25.72 18.15 -0.24
CA PRO A 191 25.88 16.85 -0.92
C PRO A 191 25.19 15.70 -0.21
N ILE A 192 25.34 15.56 1.11
CA ILE A 192 24.63 14.54 1.92
C ILE A 192 23.10 14.66 1.82
N GLY A 193 22.58 15.89 1.77
CA GLY A 193 21.14 16.13 1.60
C GLY A 193 20.64 15.68 0.23
N THR A 194 21.45 15.92 -0.82
CA THR A 194 21.17 15.42 -2.17
C THR A 194 21.16 13.89 -2.21
N GLU A 195 22.14 13.25 -1.57
CA GLU A 195 22.17 11.79 -1.45
C GLU A 195 20.97 11.25 -0.67
N TYR A 196 20.57 11.92 0.43
CA TYR A 196 19.42 11.50 1.24
C TYR A 196 18.12 11.44 0.42
N ILE A 197 17.82 12.48 -0.37
CA ILE A 197 16.59 12.52 -1.18
C ILE A 197 16.67 11.67 -2.45
N ASN A 198 17.88 11.36 -2.95
CA ASN A 198 18.09 10.58 -4.17
C ASN A 198 18.39 9.10 -3.88
N THR A 199 18.34 8.67 -2.63
CA THR A 199 18.51 7.24 -2.30
C THR A 199 17.53 6.41 -3.10
N ASN A 200 18.08 5.52 -3.92
CA ASN A 200 17.30 4.78 -4.90
C ASN A 200 16.69 3.52 -4.27
N TYR A 201 15.37 3.45 -4.27
CA TYR A 201 14.58 2.29 -3.85
C TYR A 201 13.75 1.66 -5.01
N THR A 202 14.06 2.05 -6.25
CA THR A 202 13.32 1.61 -7.44
C THR A 202 13.33 0.11 -7.67
N ALA A 203 14.35 -0.60 -7.16
CA ALA A 203 14.46 -2.06 -7.27
C ALA A 203 13.27 -2.82 -6.64
N LYS A 204 12.49 -2.17 -5.78
CA LYS A 204 11.31 -2.76 -5.14
C LYS A 204 10.00 -2.46 -5.85
N LYS A 205 9.98 -1.55 -6.82
CA LYS A 205 8.76 -1.22 -7.57
C LYS A 205 8.36 -2.37 -8.46
N ILE A 206 7.11 -2.78 -8.33
CA ILE A 206 6.51 -3.85 -9.13
C ILE A 206 5.74 -3.20 -10.27
N ASN A 207 6.07 -3.56 -11.51
CA ASN A 207 5.38 -3.03 -12.68
C ASN A 207 3.97 -3.61 -12.78
N VAL A 208 2.97 -2.74 -13.00
CA VAL A 208 1.58 -3.13 -13.26
C VAL A 208 1.07 -2.44 -14.54
N PRO A 209 0.26 -3.14 -15.34
CA PRO A 209 -0.31 -4.48 -15.13
C PRO A 209 0.76 -5.57 -15.04
N GLY A 210 0.44 -6.65 -14.27
CA GLY A 210 1.34 -7.77 -14.03
C GLY A 210 1.07 -8.45 -12.69
N ARG A 211 1.91 -9.43 -12.33
CA ARG A 211 1.78 -10.18 -11.07
C ARG A 211 2.55 -9.53 -9.94
N ILE A 212 1.88 -9.32 -8.82
CA ILE A 212 2.44 -8.92 -7.53
C ILE A 212 2.53 -10.17 -6.65
N THR A 213 3.72 -10.74 -6.45
CA THR A 213 3.91 -11.85 -5.52
C THR A 213 3.87 -11.34 -4.07
N ALA A 214 3.17 -12.03 -3.18
CA ALA A 214 2.91 -11.54 -1.82
C ALA A 214 4.18 -11.34 -1.00
N ASN A 215 5.23 -12.15 -1.24
CA ASN A 215 6.54 -12.01 -0.59
C ASN A 215 7.38 -10.80 -1.07
N LYS A 216 6.87 -10.01 -2.04
CA LYS A 216 7.53 -8.78 -2.51
C LYS A 216 6.93 -7.52 -1.90
N HIS A 217 6.24 -7.65 -0.76
CA HIS A 217 5.75 -6.47 -0.06
C HIS A 217 6.89 -5.52 0.33
N TYR A 218 6.61 -4.23 0.21
CA TYR A 218 7.54 -3.16 0.56
C TYR A 218 7.56 -2.90 2.06
N ARG A 219 6.38 -2.92 2.67
CA ARG A 219 6.18 -2.75 4.13
C ARG A 219 5.13 -3.75 4.61
N ARG A 220 5.19 -4.10 5.89
CA ARG A 220 4.20 -5.00 6.52
C ARG A 220 3.94 -4.65 7.97
N LYS A 221 2.87 -5.20 8.50
CA LYS A 221 2.56 -5.27 9.92
C LYS A 221 2.02 -6.66 10.22
N GLY A 222 2.58 -7.33 11.21
CA GLY A 222 2.09 -8.58 11.79
C GLY A 222 2.34 -9.84 10.95
N THR A 223 2.30 -9.77 9.65
CA THR A 223 2.35 -10.92 8.75
C THR A 223 3.72 -11.59 8.68
N GLY A 224 3.74 -12.90 8.42
CA GLY A 224 4.94 -13.70 8.16
C GLY A 224 5.03 -14.23 6.72
N LEU A 225 6.08 -14.97 6.44
CA LEU A 225 6.28 -15.68 5.17
C LEU A 225 6.51 -17.17 5.44
N GLN A 226 5.95 -18.02 4.59
CA GLN A 226 6.21 -19.45 4.55
C GLN A 226 6.32 -19.95 3.12
N ASN A 227 6.92 -21.10 2.91
CA ASN A 227 6.94 -21.74 1.59
C ASN A 227 5.53 -22.12 1.16
N THR A 228 5.19 -21.84 -0.09
CA THR A 228 3.90 -22.22 -0.66
C THR A 228 4.00 -23.52 -1.45
N THR A 229 2.92 -24.29 -1.44
CA THR A 229 2.75 -25.46 -2.34
C THR A 229 2.01 -25.08 -3.62
N ASP A 230 1.52 -23.85 -3.72
CA ASP A 230 0.86 -23.35 -4.94
C ASP A 230 1.87 -23.11 -6.07
N SER A 231 1.43 -23.19 -7.30
CA SER A 231 2.29 -22.98 -8.46
C SER A 231 2.64 -21.51 -8.65
N GLY A 232 3.88 -21.26 -9.12
CA GLY A 232 4.31 -19.95 -9.63
C GLY A 232 4.90 -18.97 -8.63
N THR A 233 4.98 -19.30 -7.33
CA THR A 233 5.69 -18.49 -6.31
C THR A 233 6.45 -19.39 -5.34
N GLY A 234 7.52 -18.86 -4.70
CA GLY A 234 8.28 -19.63 -3.71
C GLY A 234 7.71 -19.53 -2.30
N GLN A 235 7.08 -18.38 -1.95
CA GLN A 235 6.57 -18.09 -0.61
C GLN A 235 5.25 -17.33 -0.69
N ASN A 236 4.38 -17.63 0.27
CA ASN A 236 3.15 -16.86 0.53
C ASN A 236 3.24 -16.08 1.85
N VAL A 237 2.40 -15.07 1.99
CA VAL A 237 2.15 -14.41 3.26
C VAL A 237 1.25 -15.30 4.12
N CYS A 238 1.61 -15.44 5.42
CA CYS A 238 0.95 -16.28 6.42
C CYS A 238 0.94 -15.60 7.79
N PHE A 239 0.41 -16.28 8.81
CA PHE A 239 0.26 -15.76 10.17
C PHE A 239 -0.48 -14.42 10.19
N ILE A 240 -1.52 -14.33 9.38
CA ILE A 240 -2.33 -13.13 9.23
C ILE A 240 -3.35 -13.06 10.37
N GLU A 241 -3.38 -11.93 11.06
CA GLU A 241 -4.38 -11.58 12.07
C GLU A 241 -5.17 -10.35 11.64
N ALA A 242 -6.36 -10.17 12.18
CA ALA A 242 -7.18 -9.00 11.91
C ALA A 242 -6.45 -7.71 12.35
N GLY A 243 -6.32 -6.76 11.43
CA GLY A 243 -5.56 -5.52 11.62
C GLY A 243 -4.15 -5.53 11.05
N ASP A 244 -3.65 -6.70 10.63
CA ASP A 244 -2.41 -6.82 9.86
C ASP A 244 -2.54 -6.26 8.45
N TRP A 245 -1.41 -5.98 7.83
CA TRP A 245 -1.39 -5.52 6.44
C TRP A 245 -0.05 -5.78 5.73
N ASN A 246 -0.13 -5.88 4.40
CA ASN A 246 1.01 -5.81 3.51
C ASN A 246 0.85 -4.64 2.53
N GLU A 247 1.91 -3.89 2.30
CA GLU A 247 1.96 -2.77 1.37
C GLU A 247 2.97 -3.05 0.26
N PHE A 248 2.56 -2.79 -0.97
CA PHE A 248 3.37 -2.99 -2.17
C PHE A 248 3.62 -1.65 -2.85
N MET A 249 4.86 -1.42 -3.28
CA MET A 249 5.22 -0.26 -4.07
C MET A 249 5.13 -0.63 -5.56
N LEU A 250 4.21 0.01 -6.26
CA LEU A 250 3.92 -0.26 -7.66
C LEU A 250 4.48 0.84 -8.56
N ASN A 251 4.81 0.46 -9.79
CA ASN A 251 5.02 1.36 -10.91
C ASN A 251 3.91 1.12 -11.93
N VAL A 252 2.89 1.97 -11.88
CA VAL A 252 1.69 1.86 -12.74
C VAL A 252 1.96 2.52 -14.08
N SER A 253 1.91 1.75 -15.18
CA SER A 253 2.21 2.25 -16.53
C SER A 253 1.26 3.35 -16.98
N ASP A 254 -0.02 3.20 -16.71
CA ASP A 254 -1.06 4.13 -17.12
C ASP A 254 -2.11 4.31 -16.02
N ALA A 255 -2.58 5.55 -15.84
CA ALA A 255 -3.71 5.79 -14.95
C ALA A 255 -4.97 5.12 -15.50
N GLY A 256 -5.72 4.45 -14.65
CA GLY A 256 -6.92 3.76 -15.10
C GLY A 256 -7.58 2.89 -14.04
N THR A 257 -8.56 2.13 -14.48
CA THR A 257 -9.26 1.14 -13.68
C THR A 257 -8.64 -0.24 -13.93
N TYR A 258 -8.44 -0.99 -12.87
CA TYR A 258 -7.81 -2.31 -12.90
C TYR A 258 -8.67 -3.36 -12.20
N ASN A 259 -8.49 -4.58 -12.61
CA ASN A 259 -9.01 -5.78 -11.95
C ASN A 259 -7.84 -6.45 -11.21
N LEU A 260 -8.08 -6.77 -9.94
CA LEU A 260 -7.11 -7.42 -9.07
C LEU A 260 -7.62 -8.83 -8.74
N THR A 261 -6.94 -9.85 -9.23
CA THR A 261 -7.25 -11.25 -8.89
C THR A 261 -6.29 -11.72 -7.82
N PHE A 262 -6.82 -11.90 -6.61
CA PHE A 262 -6.07 -12.37 -5.45
C PHE A 262 -6.03 -13.90 -5.42
N ARG A 263 -4.88 -14.47 -5.18
CA ARG A 263 -4.68 -15.89 -4.92
C ARG A 263 -4.61 -16.13 -3.42
N VAL A 264 -5.65 -16.68 -2.84
CA VAL A 264 -5.89 -16.73 -1.39
C VAL A 264 -6.25 -18.13 -0.91
N ALA A 265 -5.98 -18.40 0.37
CA ALA A 265 -6.37 -19.63 1.04
C ALA A 265 -6.91 -19.32 2.44
N SER A 266 -7.97 -20.03 2.86
CA SER A 266 -8.56 -19.91 4.18
C SER A 266 -9.13 -21.27 4.61
N PRO A 267 -8.66 -21.83 5.76
CA PRO A 267 -9.02 -23.19 6.14
C PRO A 267 -10.47 -23.31 6.64
N THR A 268 -10.92 -22.38 7.50
CA THR A 268 -12.12 -22.59 8.34
C THR A 268 -13.10 -21.44 8.37
N ILE A 269 -12.65 -20.21 8.09
CA ILE A 269 -13.47 -18.99 8.10
C ILE A 269 -13.35 -18.26 6.76
N PRO A 270 -14.36 -17.50 6.32
CA PRO A 270 -14.20 -16.63 5.14
C PRO A 270 -13.14 -15.56 5.38
N GLY A 271 -12.21 -15.40 4.43
CA GLY A 271 -11.24 -14.33 4.49
C GLY A 271 -11.88 -12.97 4.21
N LYS A 272 -11.38 -11.90 4.84
CA LYS A 272 -11.87 -10.54 4.70
C LYS A 272 -10.75 -9.52 4.70
N PHE A 273 -10.79 -8.54 3.78
CA PHE A 273 -9.77 -7.49 3.69
C PHE A 273 -10.28 -6.19 3.06
N ASP A 274 -9.57 -5.10 3.32
CA ASP A 274 -9.74 -3.83 2.63
C ASP A 274 -8.55 -3.60 1.68
N ILE A 275 -8.78 -2.81 0.62
CA ILE A 275 -7.74 -2.36 -0.30
C ILE A 275 -7.61 -0.84 -0.17
N LEU A 276 -6.37 -0.38 0.05
CA LEU A 276 -6.04 1.03 0.09
C LEU A 276 -5.05 1.36 -1.05
N VAL A 277 -5.25 2.51 -1.67
CA VAL A 277 -4.34 3.11 -2.65
C VAL A 277 -3.85 4.44 -2.09
N ASN A 278 -2.52 4.56 -1.90
CA ASN A 278 -1.90 5.73 -1.26
C ASN A 278 -2.58 6.10 0.08
N ASP A 279 -2.84 5.07 0.90
CA ASP A 279 -3.54 5.11 2.19
C ASP A 279 -5.02 5.56 2.14
N VAL A 280 -5.63 5.64 0.96
CA VAL A 280 -7.07 5.89 0.80
C VAL A 280 -7.78 4.56 0.57
N VAL A 281 -8.79 4.25 1.38
CA VAL A 281 -9.60 3.03 1.20
C VAL A 281 -10.37 3.15 -0.12
N VAL A 282 -10.14 2.23 -1.04
CA VAL A 282 -10.80 2.16 -2.35
C VAL A 282 -11.75 0.97 -2.47
N LYS A 283 -11.53 -0.06 -1.69
CA LYS A 283 -12.44 -1.21 -1.53
C LYS A 283 -12.48 -1.60 -0.05
N THR A 284 -13.65 -1.87 0.46
CA THR A 284 -13.86 -2.27 1.85
C THR A 284 -14.60 -3.58 1.94
N ASP A 285 -14.26 -4.37 2.96
CA ASP A 285 -14.95 -5.62 3.29
C ASP A 285 -15.00 -6.64 2.12
N GLU A 286 -13.96 -6.66 1.28
CA GLU A 286 -13.82 -7.68 0.26
C GLU A 286 -13.65 -9.05 0.92
N THR A 287 -14.47 -10.03 0.49
CA THR A 287 -14.49 -11.37 1.09
C THR A 287 -14.15 -12.43 0.06
N PHE A 288 -13.57 -13.55 0.53
CA PHE A 288 -13.40 -14.76 -0.26
C PHE A 288 -13.83 -15.99 0.56
N PRO A 289 -14.27 -17.10 -0.11
CA PRO A 289 -14.81 -18.24 0.57
C PRO A 289 -13.75 -19.06 1.30
N ILE A 290 -14.19 -19.94 2.20
CA ILE A 290 -13.39 -21.01 2.78
C ILE A 290 -12.85 -21.88 1.65
N THR A 291 -11.54 -22.17 1.66
CA THR A 291 -10.87 -23.02 0.66
C THR A 291 -10.54 -24.41 1.20
N GLY A 292 -10.68 -24.63 2.51
CA GLY A 292 -10.46 -25.92 3.16
C GLY A 292 -9.02 -26.20 3.59
N GLY A 293 -8.10 -25.24 3.48
CA GLY A 293 -6.72 -25.40 3.96
C GLY A 293 -5.86 -24.17 3.72
N TYR A 294 -4.78 -24.03 4.53
CA TYR A 294 -3.83 -22.91 4.39
C TYR A 294 -3.01 -22.95 3.09
N GLN A 295 -2.97 -24.08 2.41
CA GLN A 295 -2.29 -24.26 1.13
C GLN A 295 -3.24 -24.72 0.01
N THR A 296 -4.55 -24.63 0.25
CA THR A 296 -5.59 -24.85 -0.76
C THR A 296 -6.06 -23.48 -1.25
N TYR A 297 -5.63 -23.10 -2.44
CA TYR A 297 -5.82 -21.75 -2.95
C TYR A 297 -7.02 -21.65 -3.91
N ALA A 298 -7.69 -20.50 -3.83
CA ALA A 298 -8.73 -20.07 -4.77
C ALA A 298 -8.45 -18.66 -5.25
N ASP A 299 -9.04 -18.28 -6.39
CA ASP A 299 -8.95 -16.93 -6.92
C ASP A 299 -10.13 -16.08 -6.44
N LYS A 300 -9.83 -14.86 -6.00
CA LYS A 300 -10.79 -13.81 -5.65
C LYS A 300 -10.58 -12.61 -6.57
N LEU A 301 -11.54 -12.35 -7.44
CA LEU A 301 -11.54 -11.16 -8.28
C LEU A 301 -12.10 -9.95 -7.50
N VAL A 302 -11.38 -8.85 -7.52
CA VAL A 302 -11.84 -7.51 -7.11
C VAL A 302 -11.74 -6.59 -8.32
N SER A 303 -12.89 -6.22 -8.87
CA SER A 303 -12.95 -5.37 -10.08
C SER A 303 -13.03 -3.89 -9.74
N GLY A 304 -12.59 -3.05 -10.67
CA GLY A 304 -12.83 -1.61 -10.60
C GLY A 304 -11.99 -0.88 -9.54
N VAL A 305 -10.72 -1.24 -9.40
CA VAL A 305 -9.75 -0.52 -8.56
C VAL A 305 -9.07 0.55 -9.40
N THR A 306 -9.22 1.82 -9.04
CA THR A 306 -8.57 2.93 -9.74
C THR A 306 -7.15 3.11 -9.23
N LEU A 307 -6.18 3.06 -10.15
CA LEU A 307 -4.76 3.32 -9.87
C LEU A 307 -4.30 4.55 -10.66
N PRO A 308 -3.65 5.54 -10.03
CA PRO A 308 -3.00 6.64 -10.74
C PRO A 308 -1.72 6.15 -11.45
N LYS A 309 -1.25 6.88 -12.47
CA LYS A 309 0.01 6.60 -13.16
C LYS A 309 1.21 6.86 -12.27
N GLY A 310 2.25 6.03 -12.41
CA GLY A 310 3.54 6.18 -11.74
C GLY A 310 3.63 5.39 -10.44
N GLU A 311 4.28 5.97 -9.42
CA GLU A 311 4.46 5.32 -8.13
C GLU A 311 3.17 5.29 -7.32
N VAL A 312 2.78 4.10 -6.88
CA VAL A 312 1.54 3.86 -6.12
C VAL A 312 1.83 2.89 -4.98
N TYR A 313 1.33 3.21 -3.79
CA TYR A 313 1.35 2.31 -2.64
C TYR A 313 0.01 1.58 -2.56
N LEU A 314 0.03 0.28 -2.82
CA LEU A 314 -1.12 -0.62 -2.70
C LEU A 314 -1.03 -1.37 -1.37
N LYS A 315 -1.97 -1.12 -0.46
CA LYS A 315 -2.02 -1.77 0.84
C LYS A 315 -3.22 -2.70 0.93
N ILE A 316 -2.97 -3.93 1.35
CA ILE A 316 -3.98 -4.93 1.68
C ILE A 316 -4.05 -5.03 3.19
N LYS A 317 -5.16 -4.56 3.79
CA LYS A 317 -5.40 -4.59 5.23
C LYS A 317 -6.36 -5.70 5.56
N PHE A 318 -5.90 -6.69 6.28
CA PHE A 318 -6.66 -7.88 6.65
C PHE A 318 -7.63 -7.57 7.79
N LYS A 319 -8.83 -8.13 7.71
CA LYS A 319 -9.93 -7.93 8.68
C LYS A 319 -10.42 -9.23 9.30
N SER A 320 -9.87 -10.35 8.88
CA SER A 320 -10.07 -11.67 9.48
C SER A 320 -8.73 -12.34 9.72
N ASP A 321 -8.74 -13.27 10.65
CA ASP A 321 -7.62 -14.13 10.96
C ASP A 321 -7.54 -15.32 10.00
N ASP A 322 -6.55 -16.19 10.20
CA ASP A 322 -6.48 -17.54 9.62
C ASP A 322 -6.58 -17.61 8.09
N MET A 323 -5.83 -16.77 7.39
CA MET A 323 -5.75 -16.79 5.94
C MET A 323 -4.33 -16.74 5.43
N ASN A 324 -4.11 -17.20 4.21
CA ASN A 324 -2.88 -17.04 3.46
C ASN A 324 -3.13 -16.26 2.17
N PHE A 325 -2.10 -15.52 1.74
CA PHE A 325 -2.14 -14.70 0.55
C PHE A 325 -0.88 -14.96 -0.28
N ASN A 326 -1.04 -15.37 -1.55
CA ASN A 326 0.07 -15.80 -2.40
C ASN A 326 0.51 -14.75 -3.43
N PHE A 327 -0.44 -14.23 -4.23
CA PHE A 327 -0.16 -13.17 -5.20
C PHE A 327 -1.43 -12.40 -5.60
N ILE A 328 -1.25 -11.29 -6.33
CA ILE A 328 -2.29 -10.55 -7.01
C ILE A 328 -1.92 -10.46 -8.49
N ASP A 329 -2.78 -10.91 -9.37
CA ASP A 329 -2.69 -10.60 -10.79
C ASP A 329 -3.44 -9.29 -11.06
N VAL A 330 -2.73 -8.27 -11.52
CA VAL A 330 -3.28 -6.95 -11.84
C VAL A 330 -3.42 -6.84 -13.35
N THR A 331 -4.65 -6.69 -13.84
CA THR A 331 -4.95 -6.50 -15.25
C THR A 331 -5.68 -5.18 -15.44
N ALA A 332 -5.39 -4.45 -16.51
CA ALA A 332 -6.20 -3.28 -16.86
C ALA A 332 -7.66 -3.74 -17.02
N ALA A 333 -8.59 -3.06 -16.33
CA ALA A 333 -9.99 -3.24 -16.63
C ALA A 333 -10.20 -2.69 -18.03
N ASN A 334 -10.39 -3.57 -18.99
CA ASN A 334 -10.82 -3.13 -20.31
C ASN A 334 -12.11 -2.33 -20.11
N LEU A 335 -12.11 -1.07 -20.45
CA LEU A 335 -13.34 -0.28 -20.69
C LEU A 335 -14.07 -0.78 -21.96
N GLY A 336 -13.62 -1.90 -22.50
CA GLY A 336 -14.36 -2.68 -23.47
C GLY A 336 -15.42 -3.48 -22.73
N ILE A 337 -16.66 -3.34 -23.13
CA ILE A 337 -17.84 -4.15 -22.85
C ILE A 337 -17.43 -5.41 -22.09
N ASN A 338 -17.96 -5.62 -20.88
CA ASN A 338 -17.88 -6.92 -20.21
C ASN A 338 -18.40 -7.96 -21.21
N ASP A 339 -17.50 -8.57 -21.95
CA ASP A 339 -17.81 -9.82 -22.57
C ASP A 339 -17.93 -10.82 -21.41
N PRO A 340 -19.12 -11.31 -21.07
CA PRO A 340 -19.19 -12.60 -20.39
C PRO A 340 -18.33 -13.55 -21.24
N ILE A 341 -17.62 -14.49 -20.64
CA ILE A 341 -16.90 -15.53 -21.38
C ILE A 341 -17.85 -16.02 -22.46
N ILE A 342 -17.72 -15.46 -23.65
CA ILE A 342 -18.50 -15.90 -24.80
C ILE A 342 -17.88 -17.25 -25.12
N GLU A 343 -18.62 -18.30 -24.89
CA GLU A 343 -18.37 -19.52 -25.64
C GLU A 343 -18.18 -19.11 -27.09
N LYS A 344 -17.04 -19.44 -27.66
CA LYS A 344 -16.40 -18.86 -28.83
C LYS A 344 -17.23 -18.85 -30.13
N ASP A 345 -18.47 -19.34 -30.10
CA ASP A 345 -19.25 -19.67 -31.28
C ASP A 345 -20.62 -18.97 -31.42
N PHE A 346 -21.01 -18.04 -30.54
CA PHE A 346 -22.38 -17.52 -30.50
C PHE A 346 -22.63 -16.17 -31.17
N PHE A 347 -21.61 -15.30 -31.33
CA PHE A 347 -21.75 -13.97 -31.98
C PHE A 347 -20.48 -13.61 -32.72
N THR A 348 -20.52 -13.65 -34.04
CA THR A 348 -19.35 -13.41 -34.90
C THR A 348 -19.64 -12.38 -35.97
N VAL A 349 -18.61 -11.60 -36.35
CA VAL A 349 -18.59 -10.73 -37.52
C VAL A 349 -17.31 -11.01 -38.31
N TYR A 350 -17.44 -11.48 -39.54
CA TYR A 350 -16.31 -11.82 -40.37
C TYR A 350 -16.53 -11.39 -41.84
N PRO A 351 -15.53 -10.76 -42.47
CA PRO A 351 -14.24 -10.31 -41.93
C PRO A 351 -14.36 -9.08 -41.03
N ASN A 352 -13.51 -9.00 -40.01
CA ASN A 352 -13.33 -7.81 -39.17
C ASN A 352 -11.81 -7.60 -39.01
N PRO A 353 -11.19 -6.55 -39.56
CA PRO A 353 -11.79 -5.33 -40.17
C PRO A 353 -12.61 -5.56 -41.43
N ILE A 354 -13.67 -4.72 -41.60
CA ILE A 354 -14.58 -4.72 -42.71
C ILE A 354 -13.98 -3.87 -43.87
N LYS A 355 -13.78 -4.45 -45.03
CA LYS A 355 -13.38 -3.67 -46.24
C LYS A 355 -14.60 -3.07 -46.92
N THR A 356 -15.48 -3.89 -47.42
CA THR A 356 -16.74 -3.49 -48.08
C THR A 356 -17.95 -3.90 -47.24
N GLN A 357 -18.09 -5.17 -46.94
CA GLN A 357 -19.19 -5.76 -46.23
C GLN A 357 -18.68 -6.93 -45.38
N SER A 358 -19.37 -7.26 -44.28
CA SER A 358 -19.12 -8.41 -43.41
C SER A 358 -20.40 -9.16 -43.13
N THR A 359 -20.25 -10.41 -42.76
CA THR A 359 -21.34 -11.24 -42.29
C THR A 359 -21.35 -11.26 -40.77
N LEU A 360 -22.48 -10.89 -40.19
CA LEU A 360 -22.76 -11.07 -38.76
C LEU A 360 -23.58 -12.34 -38.62
N HIS A 361 -23.17 -13.22 -37.71
CA HIS A 361 -23.86 -14.45 -37.38
C HIS A 361 -24.06 -14.58 -35.88
N ILE A 362 -25.30 -14.92 -35.46
CA ILE A 362 -25.64 -15.19 -34.07
C ILE A 362 -26.27 -16.58 -34.03
N LYS A 363 -25.54 -17.50 -33.36
CA LYS A 363 -26.05 -18.86 -33.13
C LYS A 363 -26.89 -18.88 -31.86
N SER A 364 -28.06 -19.46 -31.94
CA SER A 364 -28.98 -19.73 -30.81
C SER A 364 -29.60 -21.08 -30.99
N ASP A 365 -29.99 -21.74 -29.89
CA ASP A 365 -30.72 -23.02 -29.92
C ASP A 365 -32.12 -22.87 -30.48
N VAL A 366 -32.65 -21.64 -30.51
CA VAL A 366 -33.98 -21.30 -31.01
C VAL A 366 -33.87 -20.15 -32.01
N THR A 367 -34.59 -20.22 -33.12
CA THR A 367 -34.71 -19.08 -34.05
C THR A 367 -35.74 -18.10 -33.50
N GLU A 368 -35.29 -16.89 -33.16
CA GLU A 368 -36.11 -15.85 -32.56
C GLU A 368 -35.82 -14.47 -33.15
N PRO A 369 -36.75 -13.49 -33.03
CA PRO A 369 -36.55 -12.14 -33.54
C PRO A 369 -35.35 -11.46 -32.93
N LEU A 370 -34.55 -10.77 -33.76
CA LEU A 370 -33.31 -10.13 -33.42
C LEU A 370 -33.36 -8.62 -33.71
N SER A 371 -33.11 -7.81 -32.68
CA SER A 371 -32.86 -6.38 -32.83
C SER A 371 -31.38 -6.14 -32.98
N LEU A 372 -30.96 -5.48 -34.05
CA LEU A 372 -29.58 -5.16 -34.36
C LEU A 372 -29.38 -3.65 -34.36
N LYS A 373 -28.31 -3.19 -33.68
CA LYS A 373 -27.94 -1.77 -33.59
C LYS A 373 -26.43 -1.61 -33.74
N ILE A 374 -25.99 -0.69 -34.60
CA ILE A 374 -24.57 -0.31 -34.76
C ILE A 374 -24.41 1.15 -34.39
N ILE A 375 -23.51 1.44 -33.47
CA ILE A 375 -23.19 2.80 -33.02
C ILE A 375 -21.71 3.13 -33.25
N ASP A 376 -21.42 4.40 -33.51
CA ASP A 376 -20.05 4.89 -33.55
C ASP A 376 -19.49 5.11 -32.12
N MET A 377 -18.22 5.51 -32.03
CA MET A 377 -17.55 5.79 -30.75
C MET A 377 -18.08 7.02 -30.01
N LYS A 378 -18.96 7.82 -30.63
CA LYS A 378 -19.67 8.96 -30.02
C LYS A 378 -21.05 8.57 -29.52
N GLY A 379 -21.48 7.31 -29.73
CA GLY A 379 -22.80 6.80 -29.39
C GLY A 379 -23.88 7.09 -30.42
N ILE A 380 -23.53 7.62 -31.61
CA ILE A 380 -24.47 7.90 -32.70
C ILE A 380 -24.86 6.57 -33.34
N VAL A 381 -26.18 6.36 -33.54
CA VAL A 381 -26.70 5.17 -34.20
C VAL A 381 -26.46 5.30 -35.73
N CYS A 382 -25.63 4.42 -36.29
CA CYS A 382 -25.28 4.35 -37.68
C CYS A 382 -26.14 3.33 -38.45
N TYR A 383 -26.67 2.33 -37.77
CA TYR A 383 -27.57 1.33 -38.33
C TYR A 383 -28.47 0.77 -37.23
N SER A 384 -29.72 0.47 -37.56
CA SER A 384 -30.67 -0.24 -36.68
C SER A 384 -31.68 -1.01 -37.54
N SER A 385 -31.96 -2.27 -37.14
CA SER A 385 -33.01 -3.12 -37.76
C SER A 385 -33.56 -4.04 -36.73
N ASN A 386 -34.86 -4.39 -36.86
CA ASN A 386 -35.58 -5.42 -36.11
C ASN A 386 -36.09 -6.54 -37.02
N ASP A 387 -35.63 -6.57 -38.29
CA ASP A 387 -36.17 -7.48 -39.33
C ASP A 387 -35.33 -8.75 -39.49
N HIS A 388 -34.52 -9.08 -38.48
CA HIS A 388 -33.63 -10.23 -38.49
C HIS A 388 -34.00 -11.27 -37.46
N PHE A 389 -33.46 -12.47 -37.63
CA PHE A 389 -33.60 -13.57 -36.69
C PHE A 389 -32.25 -14.15 -36.30
N THR A 390 -32.15 -14.80 -35.15
CA THR A 390 -31.00 -15.64 -34.79
C THR A 390 -30.82 -16.76 -35.82
N ASN A 391 -29.59 -17.29 -35.94
CA ASN A 391 -29.20 -18.34 -36.89
C ASN A 391 -29.24 -17.97 -38.38
N GLU A 392 -29.33 -16.66 -38.72
CA GLU A 392 -29.16 -16.18 -40.08
C GLU A 392 -27.86 -15.39 -40.30
N ASP A 393 -27.43 -15.33 -41.57
CA ASP A 393 -26.26 -14.55 -41.99
C ASP A 393 -26.66 -13.13 -42.38
N ILE A 394 -26.40 -12.17 -41.51
CA ILE A 394 -26.80 -10.79 -41.69
C ILE A 394 -25.64 -10.01 -42.30
N LYS A 395 -25.86 -9.32 -43.44
CA LYS A 395 -24.86 -8.48 -44.10
C LYS A 395 -24.85 -7.10 -43.52
N ILE A 396 -23.66 -6.68 -43.04
CA ILE A 396 -23.46 -5.37 -42.40
C ILE A 396 -22.22 -4.66 -42.96
N GLY A 397 -22.13 -3.34 -42.78
CA GLY A 397 -20.91 -2.58 -43.01
C GLY A 397 -20.83 -1.87 -44.35
N ASP A 398 -21.74 -2.11 -45.32
CA ASP A 398 -21.77 -1.47 -46.62
C ASP A 398 -21.99 0.07 -46.56
N LYS A 399 -22.77 0.51 -45.58
CA LYS A 399 -23.11 1.95 -45.35
C LYS A 399 -22.28 2.63 -44.27
N LEU A 400 -21.35 1.90 -43.65
CA LEU A 400 -20.48 2.48 -42.63
C LEU A 400 -19.30 3.20 -43.25
N LEU A 401 -18.95 4.37 -42.71
CA LEU A 401 -17.72 5.07 -43.02
C LEU A 401 -16.53 4.41 -42.33
N THR A 402 -15.30 4.73 -42.79
CA THR A 402 -14.08 4.28 -42.09
C THR A 402 -14.11 4.70 -40.63
N GLY A 403 -13.95 3.75 -39.71
CA GLY A 403 -14.05 4.00 -38.27
C GLY A 403 -14.20 2.76 -37.42
N VAL A 404 -14.36 2.99 -36.13
CA VAL A 404 -14.59 1.96 -35.09
C VAL A 404 -16.04 2.06 -34.64
N TYR A 405 -16.71 0.92 -34.54
CA TYR A 405 -18.13 0.82 -34.19
C TYR A 405 -18.38 -0.29 -33.19
N ILE A 406 -19.49 -0.19 -32.48
CA ILE A 406 -20.04 -1.26 -31.65
C ILE A 406 -21.33 -1.76 -32.30
N VAL A 407 -21.36 -3.03 -32.65
CA VAL A 407 -22.57 -3.72 -33.05
C VAL A 407 -23.18 -4.41 -31.84
N THR A 408 -24.46 -4.18 -31.59
CA THR A 408 -25.23 -4.76 -30.50
C THR A 408 -26.40 -5.54 -31.07
N ALA A 409 -26.54 -6.77 -30.63
CA ALA A 409 -27.66 -7.66 -30.95
C ALA A 409 -28.46 -7.97 -29.69
N THR A 410 -29.78 -7.89 -29.79
CA THR A 410 -30.71 -8.20 -28.68
C THR A 410 -31.78 -9.19 -29.17
N TYR A 411 -31.94 -10.30 -28.47
CA TYR A 411 -32.92 -11.33 -28.76
C TYR A 411 -33.38 -11.99 -27.44
N GLY A 412 -34.66 -12.23 -27.25
CA GLY A 412 -35.22 -12.65 -25.97
C GLY A 412 -34.78 -11.73 -24.83
N THR A 413 -34.15 -12.30 -23.83
CA THR A 413 -33.52 -11.56 -22.68
C THR A 413 -32.04 -11.35 -22.89
N VAL A 414 -31.45 -11.81 -23.99
CA VAL A 414 -30.01 -11.77 -24.27
C VAL A 414 -29.65 -10.50 -25.03
N LYS A 415 -28.59 -9.80 -24.57
CA LYS A 415 -27.99 -8.69 -25.27
C LYS A 415 -26.50 -8.94 -25.42
N LYS A 416 -25.98 -8.94 -26.66
CA LYS A 416 -24.57 -9.13 -26.97
C LYS A 416 -24.04 -7.97 -27.81
N SER A 417 -22.78 -7.63 -27.62
CA SER A 417 -22.13 -6.56 -28.38
C SER A 417 -20.72 -6.97 -28.81
N LEU A 418 -20.30 -6.49 -29.97
CA LEU A 418 -18.98 -6.77 -30.54
C LEU A 418 -18.41 -5.49 -31.17
N LYS A 419 -17.10 -5.26 -30.99
CA LYS A 419 -16.37 -4.19 -31.67
C LYS A 419 -16.09 -4.59 -33.13
N ILE A 420 -16.44 -3.73 -34.08
CA ILE A 420 -16.08 -3.86 -35.49
C ILE A 420 -15.28 -2.68 -35.98
N ILE A 421 -14.41 -2.90 -36.94
CA ILE A 421 -13.56 -1.89 -37.56
C ILE A 421 -13.91 -1.84 -39.05
N LYS A 422 -14.22 -0.67 -39.56
CA LYS A 422 -14.41 -0.39 -40.98
C LYS A 422 -13.19 0.34 -41.55
N ASN A 423 -12.55 -0.26 -42.54
CA ASN A 423 -11.41 0.31 -43.27
C ASN A 423 -11.88 1.09 -44.50
#